data_9e35b53253282d5ee807567f548f6a2a
#
_entry.id   9e35b53253282d5ee807567f548f6a2a
#
_cell.length_a   1.000
_cell.length_b   1.000
_cell.length_c   1.000
_cell.angle_alpha   90.00
_cell.angle_beta   90.00
_cell.angle_gamma   90.00
#
_symmetry.space_group_name_H-M   'P 1'
#
loop_
_entity.id
_entity.type
_entity.pdbx_description
1 polymer ?
#
loop_
_entity_poly.entity_id
_entity_poly.type
_entity_poly.pdbx_seq_one_letter_code
_entity_poly.pdbx_strand_id
1 'polypeptide(L)'
;MSRVDTKLRAGNWVEVKAPEEIAHTLDADGALDGLPFMPEMVEFCGKRFRVLRQARKACVEVRTQGPLIDMRGFHGDAVWVFEGLRCDGAAHDGCQRGCLYYWKSAWLKKVGAEDPVLQAVQVPDGLLRHRLKSRAGPDRYFCQSTELVKATKPLSGKGRLQLCMKDVCSGNVGVAAMVKMIVQPVFWKMVERFIRPRYVQGPLKQTPLIKLGLTRGEIVQIRPADKIKETLNHKGCNRGLRYDIGLNELCGTRHQVRDRLDKIIVESTGQMVQLQGTVTLEDSTCLCHMTALGGCSRQDLVYWREAWLKPVESAERS
;
A
#
# COMPACT_ATOMS: atom_id res chain seq x y z
N MET A 1 -3.05 17.98 37.52
CA MET A 1 -2.48 16.86 36.72
C MET A 1 -3.30 16.74 35.45
N SER A 2 -2.77 17.21 34.32
CA SER A 2 -3.41 17.08 33.01
C SER A 2 -3.52 15.61 32.63
N ARG A 3 -4.73 15.15 32.29
CA ARG A 3 -4.92 13.79 31.71
C ARG A 3 -4.15 13.74 30.40
N VAL A 4 -3.04 13.02 30.36
CA VAL A 4 -2.33 12.73 29.13
C VAL A 4 -3.31 11.98 28.19
N ASP A 5 -3.71 12.64 27.10
CA ASP A 5 -4.55 12.00 26.07
C ASP A 5 -3.74 10.86 25.43
N THR A 6 -3.99 9.63 25.90
CA THR A 6 -3.32 8.41 25.43
C THR A 6 -3.76 7.98 24.03
N LYS A 7 -4.81 8.63 23.48
CA LYS A 7 -5.37 8.27 22.18
C LYS A 7 -4.47 8.74 21.06
N LEU A 8 -4.00 7.82 20.23
CA LEU A 8 -3.22 8.14 19.04
C LEU A 8 -4.10 8.79 17.95
N ARG A 9 -3.51 9.74 17.22
CA ARG A 9 -4.11 10.43 16.07
C ARG A 9 -3.05 10.63 14.98
N ALA A 10 -3.49 10.92 13.76
CA ALA A 10 -2.62 11.39 12.69
C ALA A 10 -1.81 12.61 13.17
N GLY A 11 -0.54 12.68 12.78
CA GLY A 11 0.40 13.72 13.18
C GLY A 11 1.06 13.52 14.55
N ASN A 12 0.60 12.59 15.39
CA ASN A 12 1.28 12.31 16.66
C ASN A 12 2.63 11.61 16.40
N TRP A 13 3.55 11.82 17.33
CA TRP A 13 4.79 11.07 17.39
C TRP A 13 4.61 9.83 18.23
N VAL A 14 5.19 8.73 17.77
CA VAL A 14 5.23 7.44 18.46
C VAL A 14 6.64 6.89 18.43
N GLU A 15 6.95 6.11 19.43
CA GLU A 15 8.13 5.28 19.52
C GLU A 15 7.72 3.82 19.35
N VAL A 16 8.43 3.07 18.51
CA VAL A 16 8.24 1.63 18.40
C VAL A 16 8.82 0.99 19.67
N LYS A 17 8.04 0.16 20.33
CA LYS A 17 8.44 -0.48 21.58
C LYS A 17 9.68 -1.37 21.44
N ALA A 18 10.26 -1.74 22.56
CA ALA A 18 11.39 -2.65 22.61
C ALA A 18 11.04 -4.05 22.08
N PRO A 19 12.01 -4.79 21.52
CA PRO A 19 11.79 -6.12 20.95
C PRO A 19 11.10 -7.09 21.91
N GLU A 20 11.45 -7.07 23.20
CA GLU A 20 10.83 -7.95 24.21
C GLU A 20 9.36 -7.62 24.43
N GLU A 21 9.00 -6.34 24.51
CA GLU A 21 7.62 -5.91 24.69
C GLU A 21 6.76 -6.35 23.50
N ILE A 22 7.31 -6.25 22.29
CA ILE A 22 6.63 -6.69 21.06
C ILE A 22 6.48 -8.21 21.06
N ALA A 23 7.56 -8.95 21.37
CA ALA A 23 7.55 -10.41 21.39
C ALA A 23 6.44 -10.99 22.29
N HIS A 24 6.16 -10.34 23.43
CA HIS A 24 5.08 -10.78 24.34
C HIS A 24 3.67 -10.58 23.77
N THR A 25 3.50 -9.76 22.75
CA THR A 25 2.21 -9.53 22.09
C THR A 25 1.91 -10.50 20.95
N LEU A 26 2.93 -11.20 20.46
CA LEU A 26 2.84 -12.04 19.28
C LEU A 26 2.37 -13.45 19.62
N ASP A 27 1.55 -14.00 18.74
CA ASP A 27 1.17 -15.40 18.73
C ASP A 27 2.30 -16.33 18.25
N ALA A 28 2.01 -17.63 18.12
CA ALA A 28 2.97 -18.63 17.64
C ALA A 28 3.42 -18.40 16.19
N ASP A 29 2.65 -17.62 15.42
CA ASP A 29 2.97 -17.26 14.04
C ASP A 29 3.77 -15.96 13.91
N GLY A 30 4.08 -15.29 15.03
CA GLY A 30 4.74 -13.99 15.01
C GLY A 30 3.82 -12.87 14.59
N ALA A 31 2.51 -12.99 14.86
CA ALA A 31 1.47 -12.05 14.49
C ALA A 31 0.65 -11.58 15.69
N LEU A 32 -0.02 -10.44 15.56
CA LEU A 32 -1.03 -9.96 16.48
C LEU A 32 -2.33 -9.71 15.71
N ASP A 33 -3.42 -10.39 16.12
CA ASP A 33 -4.71 -10.39 15.41
C ASP A 33 -4.54 -10.74 13.91
N GLY A 34 -3.68 -11.70 13.60
CA GLY A 34 -3.39 -12.15 12.24
C GLY A 34 -2.53 -11.19 11.40
N LEU A 35 -2.04 -10.07 11.97
CA LEU A 35 -1.12 -9.15 11.31
C LEU A 35 0.32 -9.48 11.74
N PRO A 36 1.21 -9.94 10.83
CA PRO A 36 2.59 -10.24 11.16
C PRO A 36 3.39 -9.01 11.62
N PHE A 37 4.24 -9.19 12.64
CA PHE A 37 5.41 -8.34 12.83
C PHE A 37 6.53 -8.95 11.98
N MET A 38 7.02 -8.21 10.97
CA MET A 38 7.96 -8.76 10.00
C MET A 38 9.41 -8.59 10.45
N PRO A 39 10.34 -9.45 9.98
CA PRO A 39 11.75 -9.35 10.35
C PRO A 39 12.37 -7.98 10.05
N GLU A 40 11.99 -7.34 8.94
CA GLU A 40 12.45 -5.99 8.59
C GLU A 40 12.01 -4.92 9.60
N MET A 41 10.92 -5.17 10.34
CA MET A 41 10.40 -4.20 11.29
C MET A 41 11.22 -4.11 12.58
N VAL A 42 12.07 -5.10 12.84
CA VAL A 42 12.91 -5.15 14.06
C VAL A 42 13.87 -3.95 14.14
N GLU A 43 14.40 -3.52 13.02
CA GLU A 43 15.32 -2.38 12.97
C GLU A 43 14.68 -1.05 13.43
N PHE A 44 13.35 -0.98 13.48
CA PHE A 44 12.62 0.22 13.89
C PHE A 44 12.30 0.26 15.39
N CYS A 45 12.60 -0.81 16.15
CA CYS A 45 12.40 -0.83 17.58
C CYS A 45 13.22 0.29 18.26
N GLY A 46 12.60 1.03 19.18
CA GLY A 46 13.17 2.20 19.84
C GLY A 46 13.23 3.47 18.97
N LYS A 47 12.93 3.37 17.67
CA LYS A 47 12.92 4.55 16.77
C LYS A 47 11.58 5.26 16.82
N ARG A 48 11.59 6.55 16.45
CA ARG A 48 10.42 7.43 16.48
C ARG A 48 9.93 7.76 15.09
N PHE A 49 8.62 7.78 14.96
CA PHE A 49 7.95 8.04 13.69
C PHE A 49 6.74 8.94 13.89
N ARG A 50 6.43 9.70 12.86
CA ARG A 50 5.20 10.45 12.79
C ARG A 50 4.09 9.60 12.20
N VAL A 51 2.96 9.54 12.90
CA VAL A 51 1.79 8.81 12.46
C VAL A 51 1.17 9.53 11.26
N LEU A 52 1.11 8.85 10.11
CA LEU A 52 0.41 9.35 8.93
C LEU A 52 -1.10 9.30 9.15
N ARG A 53 -1.61 8.14 9.55
CA ARG A 53 -3.04 7.94 9.84
C ARG A 53 -3.31 6.58 10.49
N GLN A 54 -4.54 6.41 11.00
CA GLN A 54 -5.05 5.12 11.40
C GLN A 54 -5.51 4.31 10.18
N ALA A 55 -5.02 3.09 10.03
CA ALA A 55 -5.47 2.14 9.02
C ALA A 55 -6.70 1.37 9.55
N ARG A 56 -7.91 1.81 9.22
CA ARG A 56 -9.15 1.15 9.64
C ARG A 56 -9.61 0.09 8.64
N LYS A 57 -9.24 0.27 7.37
CA LYS A 57 -9.64 -0.58 6.26
C LYS A 57 -8.55 -0.60 5.20
N ALA A 58 -8.54 -1.67 4.42
CA ALA A 58 -7.63 -1.84 3.29
C ALA A 58 -8.35 -2.57 2.15
N CYS A 59 -7.92 -2.30 0.91
CA CYS A 59 -8.21 -3.17 -0.22
C CYS A 59 -7.38 -4.44 -0.09
N VAL A 60 -7.99 -5.60 -0.20
CA VAL A 60 -7.34 -6.90 -0.03
C VAL A 60 -7.65 -7.76 -1.24
N GLU A 61 -6.63 -8.39 -1.80
CA GLU A 61 -6.80 -9.39 -2.85
C GLU A 61 -7.34 -10.68 -2.24
N VAL A 62 -8.59 -11.01 -2.56
CA VAL A 62 -9.23 -12.25 -2.10
C VAL A 62 -9.35 -13.23 -3.27
N ARG A 63 -8.85 -14.45 -3.09
CA ARG A 63 -9.06 -15.56 -4.04
C ARG A 63 -10.44 -16.15 -3.83
N THR A 64 -11.47 -15.55 -4.43
CA THR A 64 -12.83 -16.09 -4.40
C THR A 64 -13.47 -15.94 -5.79
N GLN A 65 -14.62 -16.55 -6.00
CA GLN A 65 -15.44 -16.42 -7.22
C GLN A 65 -16.12 -15.03 -7.32
N GLY A 66 -15.54 -14.00 -6.73
CA GLY A 66 -16.04 -12.63 -6.70
C GLY A 66 -15.04 -11.61 -7.27
N PRO A 67 -15.22 -10.32 -6.97
CA PRO A 67 -14.23 -9.32 -7.33
C PRO A 67 -12.89 -9.67 -6.67
N LEU A 68 -11.82 -9.60 -7.48
CA LEU A 68 -10.45 -9.94 -7.04
C LEU A 68 -9.98 -9.10 -5.83
N ILE A 69 -10.56 -7.93 -5.63
CA ILE A 69 -10.22 -6.98 -4.58
C ILE A 69 -11.47 -6.68 -3.77
N ASP A 70 -11.39 -6.84 -2.45
CA ASP A 70 -12.44 -6.49 -1.51
C ASP A 70 -11.95 -5.46 -0.49
N MET A 71 -12.84 -4.54 -0.11
CA MET A 71 -12.59 -3.58 0.98
C MET A 71 -12.90 -4.27 2.31
N ARG A 72 -11.89 -4.48 3.12
CA ARG A 72 -11.97 -5.17 4.41
C ARG A 72 -11.54 -4.25 5.55
N GLY A 73 -12.11 -4.44 6.72
CA GLY A 73 -11.76 -3.69 7.93
C GLY A 73 -10.77 -4.47 8.79
N PHE A 74 -9.76 -3.80 9.32
CA PHE A 74 -8.91 -4.41 10.35
C PHE A 74 -9.73 -4.75 11.60
N HIS A 75 -9.36 -5.83 12.24
CA HIS A 75 -9.97 -6.25 13.52
C HIS A 75 -8.92 -6.29 14.64
N GLY A 76 -9.41 -6.51 15.88
CA GLY A 76 -8.55 -6.51 17.05
C GLY A 76 -8.00 -5.12 17.37
N ASP A 77 -6.71 -5.06 17.70
CA ASP A 77 -6.04 -3.81 18.07
C ASP A 77 -5.95 -2.83 16.89
N ALA A 78 -5.94 -1.55 17.21
CA ALA A 78 -5.90 -0.49 16.19
C ALA A 78 -4.59 -0.53 15.38
N VAL A 79 -4.71 -0.28 14.08
CA VAL A 79 -3.59 -0.32 13.13
C VAL A 79 -3.26 1.08 12.64
N TRP A 80 -1.97 1.35 12.50
CA TRP A 80 -1.42 2.65 12.11
C TRP A 80 -0.44 2.50 10.96
N VAL A 81 -0.25 3.58 10.21
CA VAL A 81 0.81 3.72 9.19
C VAL A 81 1.60 4.99 9.46
N PHE A 82 2.89 4.97 9.15
CA PHE A 82 3.80 6.08 9.36
C PHE A 82 4.14 6.78 8.05
N GLU A 83 4.57 8.02 8.15
CA GLU A 83 4.98 8.81 6.99
C GLU A 83 6.26 8.22 6.37
N GLY A 84 6.24 7.98 5.07
CA GLY A 84 7.41 7.59 4.27
C GLY A 84 7.98 6.19 4.53
N LEU A 85 7.49 5.46 5.53
CA LEU A 85 8.07 4.18 5.93
C LEU A 85 7.49 3.01 5.13
N ARG A 86 8.29 2.49 4.19
CA ARG A 86 7.93 1.37 3.31
C ARG A 86 8.85 0.18 3.48
N CYS A 87 8.30 -1.00 3.26
CA CYS A 87 9.01 -2.27 3.24
C CYS A 87 10.00 -2.31 2.07
N ASP A 88 11.24 -2.64 2.36
CA ASP A 88 12.30 -2.85 1.38
C ASP A 88 12.39 -4.30 0.89
N GLY A 89 11.65 -5.21 1.55
CA GLY A 89 11.62 -6.64 1.23
C GLY A 89 12.89 -7.39 1.57
N ALA A 90 13.78 -6.85 2.40
CA ALA A 90 15.10 -7.45 2.69
C ALA A 90 14.99 -8.88 3.24
N ALA A 91 14.03 -9.16 4.13
CA ALA A 91 13.79 -10.51 4.65
C ALA A 91 12.86 -11.36 3.75
N HIS A 92 12.45 -10.84 2.61
CA HIS A 92 11.52 -11.49 1.66
C HIS A 92 12.15 -11.56 0.26
N ASP A 93 13.41 -12.00 0.21
CA ASP A 93 14.22 -12.18 -1.01
C ASP A 93 14.23 -10.93 -1.92
N GLY A 94 14.19 -9.75 -1.33
CA GLY A 94 14.22 -8.47 -2.03
C GLY A 94 12.92 -8.19 -2.82
N CYS A 95 11.78 -8.48 -2.24
CA CYS A 95 10.49 -8.06 -2.79
C CYS A 95 10.43 -6.53 -2.94
N GLN A 96 10.17 -6.06 -4.16
CA GLN A 96 10.19 -4.62 -4.49
C GLN A 96 8.78 -3.98 -4.46
N ARG A 97 7.80 -4.62 -3.84
CA ARG A 97 6.42 -4.12 -3.79
C ARG A 97 6.31 -2.76 -3.09
N GLY A 98 7.18 -2.46 -2.11
CA GLY A 98 7.22 -1.18 -1.41
C GLY A 98 5.97 -0.89 -0.59
N CYS A 99 5.40 -1.90 0.07
CA CYS A 99 4.21 -1.73 0.92
C CYS A 99 4.48 -0.80 2.09
N LEU A 100 3.50 0.01 2.52
CA LEU A 100 3.56 0.65 3.82
C LEU A 100 3.47 -0.42 4.92
N TYR A 101 4.27 -0.25 5.97
CA TYR A 101 4.14 -1.08 7.17
C TYR A 101 2.87 -0.74 7.95
N TYR A 102 2.20 -1.78 8.43
CA TYR A 102 1.10 -1.68 9.39
C TYR A 102 1.60 -1.93 10.80
N TRP A 103 1.26 -1.03 11.70
CA TRP A 103 1.69 -1.06 13.10
C TRP A 103 0.49 -1.20 14.03
N LYS A 104 0.45 -2.24 14.86
CA LYS A 104 -0.55 -2.37 15.93
C LYS A 104 -0.27 -1.36 17.04
N SER A 105 -1.32 -0.79 17.67
CA SER A 105 -1.14 0.10 18.83
C SER A 105 -0.34 -0.55 19.95
N ALA A 106 -0.50 -1.85 20.15
CA ALA A 106 0.23 -2.62 21.14
C ALA A 106 1.76 -2.55 20.96
N TRP A 107 2.24 -2.27 19.75
CA TRP A 107 3.67 -2.14 19.42
C TRP A 107 4.20 -0.71 19.56
N LEU A 108 3.35 0.23 19.95
CA LEU A 108 3.66 1.66 19.92
C LEU A 108 3.50 2.29 21.29
N LYS A 109 4.32 3.32 21.54
CA LYS A 109 4.22 4.22 22.68
C LYS A 109 4.09 5.65 22.17
N LYS A 110 3.05 6.37 22.60
CA LYS A 110 2.91 7.79 22.26
C LYS A 110 3.97 8.61 22.98
N VAL A 111 4.65 9.47 22.23
CA VAL A 111 5.73 10.35 22.74
C VAL A 111 5.48 11.79 22.29
N GLY A 112 6.06 12.76 22.98
CA GLY A 112 6.09 14.16 22.54
C GLY A 112 7.07 14.33 21.37
N ALA A 113 6.87 15.37 20.57
CA ALA A 113 7.80 15.70 19.48
C ALA A 113 9.21 16.05 20.00
N GLU A 114 9.28 16.66 21.18
CA GLU A 114 10.52 17.13 21.81
C GLU A 114 11.04 16.20 22.90
N ASP A 115 10.36 15.07 23.16
CA ASP A 115 10.85 14.12 24.14
C ASP A 115 12.25 13.64 23.74
N PRO A 116 13.21 13.49 24.68
CA PRO A 116 14.55 13.01 24.33
C PRO A 116 14.44 11.64 23.66
N VAL A 117 15.16 11.49 22.55
CA VAL A 117 15.34 10.17 21.96
C VAL A 117 16.18 9.37 22.97
N LEU A 118 15.54 8.45 23.66
CA LEU A 118 16.29 7.48 24.45
C LEU A 118 17.22 6.79 23.44
N GLN A 119 18.55 6.87 23.70
CA GLN A 119 19.51 6.16 22.87
C GLN A 119 18.99 4.75 22.74
N ALA A 120 18.86 4.27 21.49
CA ALA A 120 18.42 2.92 21.24
C ALA A 120 19.41 2.00 22.00
N VAL A 121 18.99 1.57 23.17
CA VAL A 121 19.71 0.52 23.86
C VAL A 121 19.73 -0.62 22.87
N GLN A 122 20.91 -1.13 22.54
CA GLN A 122 21.04 -2.33 21.73
C GLN A 122 20.50 -3.48 22.59
N VAL A 123 19.18 -3.58 22.64
CA VAL A 123 18.52 -4.67 23.33
C VAL A 123 18.69 -5.90 22.44
N PRO A 124 19.15 -7.04 22.99
CA PRO A 124 19.27 -8.26 22.23
C PRO A 124 17.92 -8.60 21.61
N ASP A 125 17.82 -8.55 20.30
CA ASP A 125 16.57 -8.81 19.55
C ASP A 125 16.31 -10.32 19.34
N GLY A 126 17.16 -11.18 19.93
CA GLY A 126 17.12 -12.63 19.74
C GLY A 126 15.76 -13.26 20.03
N LEU A 127 15.10 -12.87 21.14
CA LEU A 127 13.78 -13.40 21.50
C LEU A 127 12.74 -13.04 20.44
N LEU A 128 12.73 -11.81 19.95
CA LEU A 128 11.80 -11.37 18.91
C LEU A 128 12.11 -12.08 17.60
N ARG A 129 13.36 -12.08 17.13
CA ARG A 129 13.75 -12.69 15.85
C ARG A 129 13.39 -14.17 15.75
N HIS A 130 13.51 -14.92 16.85
CA HIS A 130 13.13 -16.34 16.89
C HIS A 130 11.61 -16.58 16.69
N ARG A 131 10.78 -15.60 16.94
CA ARG A 131 9.33 -15.67 16.72
C ARG A 131 8.90 -15.24 15.32
N LEU A 132 9.78 -14.58 14.56
CA LEU A 132 9.45 -14.02 13.26
C LEU A 132 9.77 -15.01 12.16
N LYS A 133 8.94 -14.98 11.12
CA LYS A 133 9.12 -15.78 9.93
C LYS A 133 8.85 -14.95 8.69
N SER A 134 9.52 -15.30 7.60
CA SER A 134 9.31 -14.71 6.28
C SER A 134 8.59 -15.65 5.30
N ARG A 135 8.37 -16.92 5.72
CA ARG A 135 7.72 -17.94 4.88
C ARG A 135 6.66 -18.70 5.66
N ALA A 136 5.58 -19.06 4.98
CA ALA A 136 4.50 -19.93 5.46
C ALA A 136 4.58 -21.34 4.86
N GLY A 137 5.63 -21.62 4.09
CA GLY A 137 5.89 -22.88 3.41
C GLY A 137 6.97 -22.67 2.35
N PRO A 138 7.38 -23.72 1.62
CA PRO A 138 8.49 -23.64 0.65
C PRO A 138 8.25 -22.59 -0.43
N ASP A 139 7.02 -22.48 -0.93
CA ASP A 139 6.69 -21.62 -2.07
C ASP A 139 5.80 -20.42 -1.68
N ARG A 140 5.59 -20.18 -0.39
CA ARG A 140 4.71 -19.11 0.08
C ARG A 140 5.40 -18.21 1.09
N TYR A 141 5.52 -16.94 0.74
CA TYR A 141 5.99 -15.89 1.67
C TYR A 141 4.94 -15.56 2.71
N PHE A 142 5.42 -15.15 3.87
CA PHE A 142 4.61 -14.74 5.01
C PHE A 142 4.97 -13.30 5.37
N CYS A 143 4.13 -12.36 4.99
CA CYS A 143 4.30 -10.93 5.25
C CYS A 143 2.95 -10.26 5.50
N GLN A 144 2.96 -8.99 5.89
CA GLN A 144 1.71 -8.26 6.12
C GLN A 144 0.77 -8.27 4.92
N SER A 145 1.32 -8.18 3.70
CA SER A 145 0.49 -8.20 2.48
C SER A 145 -0.20 -9.55 2.26
N THR A 146 0.52 -10.67 2.43
CA THR A 146 -0.04 -12.02 2.21
C THR A 146 -1.02 -12.45 3.30
N GLU A 147 -0.92 -11.87 4.49
CA GLU A 147 -1.77 -12.20 5.64
C GLU A 147 -2.89 -11.17 5.89
N LEU A 148 -3.08 -10.17 5.01
CA LEU A 148 -4.14 -9.18 5.17
C LEU A 148 -5.54 -9.80 5.27
N VAL A 149 -5.79 -10.92 4.62
CA VAL A 149 -7.08 -11.63 4.73
C VAL A 149 -7.33 -12.06 6.17
N LYS A 150 -6.29 -12.54 6.88
CA LYS A 150 -6.39 -12.97 8.30
C LYS A 150 -6.51 -11.77 9.24
N ALA A 151 -5.78 -10.68 8.95
CA ALA A 151 -5.80 -9.46 9.76
C ALA A 151 -7.06 -8.59 9.57
N THR A 152 -7.93 -8.96 8.63
CA THR A 152 -9.10 -8.16 8.25
C THR A 152 -10.36 -9.00 8.13
N LYS A 153 -11.51 -8.35 8.25
CA LYS A 153 -12.84 -8.97 8.05
C LYS A 153 -13.63 -8.24 6.97
N PRO A 154 -14.51 -8.93 6.25
CA PRO A 154 -15.41 -8.31 5.29
C PRO A 154 -16.21 -7.18 5.94
N LEU A 155 -16.47 -6.11 5.19
CA LEU A 155 -17.25 -4.98 5.65
C LEU A 155 -18.64 -5.00 5.04
N SER A 156 -19.67 -5.00 5.88
CA SER A 156 -21.04 -4.71 5.45
C SER A 156 -21.18 -3.25 5.01
N GLY A 157 -22.25 -2.92 4.27
CA GLY A 157 -22.52 -1.53 3.88
C GLY A 157 -22.64 -0.58 5.09
N LYS A 158 -23.30 -1.01 6.16
CA LYS A 158 -23.36 -0.26 7.43
C LYS A 158 -21.97 -0.09 8.07
N GLY A 159 -21.17 -1.15 8.08
CA GLY A 159 -19.81 -1.11 8.61
C GLY A 159 -18.91 -0.14 7.83
N ARG A 160 -19.05 -0.07 6.51
CA ARG A 160 -18.33 0.90 5.66
C ARG A 160 -18.67 2.34 6.05
N LEU A 161 -19.96 2.66 6.19
CA LEU A 161 -20.41 4.00 6.57
C LEU A 161 -19.91 4.38 7.97
N GLN A 162 -19.98 3.47 8.94
CA GLN A 162 -19.47 3.71 10.30
C GLN A 162 -17.96 4.01 10.32
N LEU A 163 -17.16 3.28 9.51
CA LEU A 163 -15.73 3.53 9.42
C LEU A 163 -15.44 4.89 8.77
N CYS A 164 -16.22 5.30 7.78
CA CYS A 164 -16.08 6.64 7.17
C CYS A 164 -16.32 7.75 8.18
N MET A 165 -17.42 7.64 8.94
CA MET A 165 -17.71 8.60 10.01
C MET A 165 -16.56 8.66 11.04
N LYS A 166 -16.05 7.49 11.45
CA LYS A 166 -14.92 7.41 12.38
C LYS A 166 -13.64 8.03 11.79
N ASP A 167 -13.39 7.89 10.49
CA ASP A 167 -12.23 8.48 9.83
C ASP A 167 -12.30 10.01 9.81
N VAL A 168 -13.49 10.59 9.58
CA VAL A 168 -13.70 12.04 9.67
C VAL A 168 -13.59 12.52 11.11
N CYS A 169 -14.30 11.91 12.04
CA CYS A 169 -14.30 12.32 13.44
C CYS A 169 -12.93 12.22 14.13
N SER A 170 -12.06 11.32 13.64
CA SER A 170 -10.69 11.16 14.16
C SER A 170 -9.66 12.05 13.46
N GLY A 171 -10.06 12.84 12.46
CA GLY A 171 -9.13 13.64 11.67
C GLY A 171 -8.28 12.86 10.69
N ASN A 172 -8.55 11.56 10.48
CA ASN A 172 -7.85 10.73 9.48
C ASN A 172 -8.09 11.23 8.05
N VAL A 173 -9.29 11.76 7.80
CA VAL A 173 -9.72 12.28 6.51
C VAL A 173 -10.47 13.58 6.74
N GLY A 174 -10.11 14.64 6.02
CA GLY A 174 -10.82 15.91 6.07
C GLY A 174 -12.24 15.80 5.49
N VAL A 175 -13.18 16.61 5.99
CA VAL A 175 -14.58 16.60 5.55
C VAL A 175 -14.70 16.81 4.04
N ALA A 176 -13.98 17.78 3.47
CA ALA A 176 -13.99 18.06 2.03
C ALA A 176 -13.50 16.86 1.20
N ALA A 177 -12.42 16.19 1.65
CA ALA A 177 -11.91 14.98 1.01
C ALA A 177 -12.93 13.84 1.09
N MET A 178 -13.61 13.68 2.23
CA MET A 178 -14.66 12.69 2.40
C MET A 178 -15.85 12.93 1.47
N VAL A 179 -16.30 14.17 1.36
CA VAL A 179 -17.40 14.55 0.44
C VAL A 179 -16.99 14.23 -1.01
N LYS A 180 -15.78 14.62 -1.43
CA LYS A 180 -15.23 14.29 -2.76
C LYS A 180 -15.22 12.77 -2.99
N MET A 181 -14.76 11.99 -2.01
CA MET A 181 -14.71 10.53 -2.08
C MET A 181 -16.08 9.86 -2.16
N ILE A 182 -17.14 10.48 -1.64
CA ILE A 182 -18.51 9.97 -1.72
C ILE A 182 -19.17 10.39 -3.05
N VAL A 183 -19.02 11.64 -3.41
CA VAL A 183 -19.70 12.22 -4.61
C VAL A 183 -19.07 11.71 -5.91
N GLN A 184 -17.76 11.64 -5.99
CA GLN A 184 -17.04 11.24 -7.20
C GLN A 184 -17.45 9.85 -7.71
N PRO A 185 -17.53 8.78 -6.90
CA PRO A 185 -17.97 7.47 -7.39
C PRO A 185 -19.45 7.37 -7.69
N VAL A 186 -20.31 8.15 -7.00
CA VAL A 186 -21.74 8.22 -7.33
C VAL A 186 -21.91 8.88 -8.70
N PHE A 187 -21.20 9.96 -8.93
CA PHE A 187 -21.16 10.64 -10.22
C PHE A 187 -20.63 9.70 -11.33
N TRP A 188 -19.51 9.02 -11.09
CA TRP A 188 -18.95 8.05 -12.05
C TRP A 188 -19.87 6.87 -12.30
N LYS A 189 -20.57 6.32 -11.28
CA LYS A 189 -21.58 5.27 -11.49
C LYS A 189 -22.75 5.73 -12.33
N MET A 190 -23.17 6.98 -12.18
CA MET A 190 -24.20 7.55 -13.06
C MET A 190 -23.68 7.69 -14.49
N VAL A 191 -22.45 8.17 -14.65
CA VAL A 191 -21.80 8.34 -15.96
C VAL A 191 -21.52 6.96 -16.60
N GLU A 192 -21.04 5.97 -15.83
CA GLU A 192 -20.79 4.59 -16.31
C GLU A 192 -22.06 3.89 -16.80
N ARG A 193 -23.24 4.26 -16.28
CA ARG A 193 -24.51 3.73 -16.77
C ARG A 193 -24.82 4.17 -18.20
N PHE A 194 -24.21 5.28 -18.63
CA PHE A 194 -24.41 5.87 -19.97
C PHE A 194 -23.17 5.77 -20.87
N ILE A 195 -21.98 5.61 -20.32
CA ILE A 195 -20.70 5.59 -21.03
C ILE A 195 -19.90 4.35 -20.58
N ARG A 196 -19.98 3.32 -21.38
CA ARG A 196 -19.17 2.07 -21.54
C ARG A 196 -18.04 1.64 -20.57
N PRO A 197 -17.51 0.41 -20.81
CA PRO A 197 -17.15 -0.51 -19.73
C PRO A 197 -15.91 -0.10 -18.92
N ARG A 198 -15.90 -0.56 -17.68
CA ARG A 198 -14.94 -0.35 -16.58
C ARG A 198 -13.47 -0.65 -16.88
N TYR A 199 -13.16 -1.23 -18.05
CA TYR A 199 -11.80 -1.63 -18.41
C TYR A 199 -11.47 -1.15 -19.83
N VAL A 200 -10.27 -0.56 -19.95
CA VAL A 200 -9.71 -0.18 -21.25
C VAL A 200 -9.32 -1.49 -21.97
N GLN A 201 -10.08 -1.89 -22.98
CA GLN A 201 -9.73 -3.02 -23.84
C GLN A 201 -8.82 -2.54 -24.96
N GLY A 202 -7.70 -3.26 -25.16
CA GLY A 202 -6.79 -3.01 -26.26
C GLY A 202 -6.99 -3.96 -27.43
N PRO A 203 -6.37 -3.67 -28.57
CA PRO A 203 -6.55 -4.45 -29.81
C PRO A 203 -5.69 -5.71 -29.90
N LEU A 204 -4.67 -5.87 -29.02
CA LEU A 204 -3.63 -6.87 -29.22
C LEU A 204 -4.03 -8.25 -28.69
N LYS A 205 -3.63 -9.29 -29.40
CA LYS A 205 -3.64 -10.67 -28.90
C LYS A 205 -2.42 -10.93 -28.01
N GLN A 206 -1.23 -10.49 -28.45
CA GLN A 206 0.02 -10.54 -27.72
C GLN A 206 0.53 -9.13 -27.48
N THR A 207 0.96 -8.82 -26.26
CA THR A 207 1.37 -7.49 -25.87
C THR A 207 2.89 -7.34 -25.90
N PRO A 208 3.41 -6.20 -26.38
CA PRO A 208 4.85 -6.00 -26.53
C PRO A 208 5.57 -5.93 -25.19
N LEU A 209 6.80 -6.42 -25.16
CA LEU A 209 7.77 -6.09 -24.13
C LEU A 209 8.63 -4.94 -24.66
N ILE A 210 8.40 -3.76 -24.13
CA ILE A 210 9.23 -2.60 -24.38
C ILE A 210 10.08 -2.36 -23.13
N LYS A 211 11.41 -2.30 -23.32
CA LYS A 211 12.37 -1.96 -22.28
C LYS A 211 13.07 -0.67 -22.70
N LEU A 212 12.80 0.40 -21.96
CA LEU A 212 13.48 1.68 -22.15
C LEU A 212 14.78 1.76 -21.34
N GLY A 213 14.98 0.79 -20.42
CA GLY A 213 16.13 0.76 -19.53
C GLY A 213 16.11 1.86 -18.47
N LEU A 214 14.93 2.32 -18.09
CA LEU A 214 14.76 3.42 -17.15
C LEU A 214 15.45 3.13 -15.82
N THR A 215 16.13 4.15 -15.29
CA THR A 215 16.84 4.11 -14.02
C THR A 215 16.23 5.11 -13.04
N ARG A 216 16.50 4.90 -11.74
CA ARG A 216 16.05 5.79 -10.69
C ARG A 216 16.51 7.23 -10.93
N GLY A 217 15.59 8.17 -10.76
CA GLY A 217 15.86 9.60 -10.92
C GLY A 217 15.54 10.15 -12.31
N GLU A 218 15.38 9.30 -13.33
CA GLU A 218 15.01 9.77 -14.67
C GLU A 218 13.60 10.34 -14.69
N ILE A 219 13.42 11.40 -15.51
CA ILE A 219 12.10 12.00 -15.71
C ILE A 219 11.43 11.33 -16.91
N VAL A 220 10.21 10.90 -16.69
CA VAL A 220 9.35 10.31 -17.71
C VAL A 220 8.01 11.01 -17.78
N GLN A 221 7.41 11.00 -18.96
CA GLN A 221 6.03 11.41 -19.15
C GLN A 221 5.17 10.17 -19.37
N ILE A 222 4.04 10.10 -18.68
CA ILE A 222 3.03 9.06 -18.90
C ILE A 222 2.37 9.34 -20.25
N ARG A 223 2.34 8.33 -21.12
CA ARG A 223 1.76 8.46 -22.46
C ARG A 223 0.24 8.75 -22.39
N PRO A 224 -0.33 9.38 -23.40
CA PRO A 224 -1.78 9.53 -23.54
C PRO A 224 -2.51 8.18 -23.48
N ALA A 225 -3.73 8.17 -22.96
CA ALA A 225 -4.51 6.95 -22.74
C ALA A 225 -4.77 6.13 -24.01
N ASP A 226 -4.95 6.79 -25.16
CA ASP A 226 -5.08 6.16 -26.47
C ASP A 226 -3.81 5.38 -26.85
N LYS A 227 -2.62 5.96 -26.62
CA LYS A 227 -1.31 5.32 -26.88
C LYS A 227 -1.05 4.16 -25.93
N ILE A 228 -1.46 4.26 -24.68
CA ILE A 228 -1.40 3.13 -23.74
C ILE A 228 -2.32 2.00 -24.21
N LYS A 229 -3.55 2.32 -24.63
CA LYS A 229 -4.54 1.36 -25.14
C LYS A 229 -3.99 0.54 -26.31
N GLU A 230 -3.20 1.14 -27.20
CA GLU A 230 -2.55 0.44 -28.31
C GLU A 230 -1.60 -0.68 -27.86
N THR A 231 -1.13 -0.66 -26.62
CA THR A 231 -0.22 -1.67 -26.05
C THR A 231 -0.94 -2.77 -25.27
N LEU A 232 -2.25 -2.67 -25.09
CA LEU A 232 -3.04 -3.58 -24.26
C LEU A 232 -3.69 -4.69 -25.10
N ASN A 233 -3.98 -5.81 -24.43
CA ASN A 233 -4.81 -6.88 -25.00
C ASN A 233 -6.30 -6.63 -24.71
N HIS A 234 -7.15 -7.55 -25.22
CA HIS A 234 -8.60 -7.51 -25.02
C HIS A 234 -9.05 -7.60 -23.53
N LYS A 235 -8.15 -8.04 -22.62
CA LYS A 235 -8.40 -8.05 -21.16
C LYS A 235 -7.93 -6.76 -20.48
N GLY A 236 -7.44 -5.77 -21.24
CA GLY A 236 -6.90 -4.52 -20.69
C GLY A 236 -5.55 -4.68 -20.00
N CYS A 237 -4.77 -5.68 -20.39
CA CYS A 237 -3.46 -5.96 -19.78
C CYS A 237 -2.32 -5.78 -20.78
N ASN A 238 -1.16 -5.34 -20.28
CA ASN A 238 0.12 -5.50 -20.95
C ASN A 238 0.98 -6.49 -20.14
N ARG A 239 1.33 -7.63 -20.74
CA ARG A 239 2.11 -8.70 -20.10
C ARG A 239 1.60 -9.05 -18.69
N GLY A 240 0.29 -9.21 -18.56
CA GLY A 240 -0.36 -9.59 -17.30
C GLY A 240 -0.65 -8.41 -16.34
N LEU A 241 0.00 -7.25 -16.51
CA LEU A 241 -0.31 -6.06 -15.71
C LEU A 241 -1.54 -5.36 -16.32
N ARG A 242 -2.58 -5.22 -15.52
CA ARG A 242 -3.82 -4.55 -15.93
C ARG A 242 -3.67 -3.04 -15.85
N TYR A 243 -4.19 -2.34 -16.85
CA TYR A 243 -4.31 -0.89 -16.85
C TYR A 243 -5.69 -0.49 -16.29
N ASP A 244 -5.67 0.21 -15.16
CA ASP A 244 -6.91 0.74 -14.55
C ASP A 244 -7.28 2.07 -15.21
N ILE A 245 -8.56 2.25 -15.54
CA ILE A 245 -9.05 3.48 -16.16
C ILE A 245 -8.80 4.73 -15.29
N GLY A 246 -8.74 4.57 -13.99
CA GLY A 246 -8.39 5.65 -13.07
C GLY A 246 -7.01 6.24 -13.32
N LEU A 247 -6.10 5.47 -13.88
CA LEU A 247 -4.77 5.96 -14.24
C LEU A 247 -4.79 6.98 -15.38
N ASN A 248 -5.91 7.12 -16.10
CA ASN A 248 -6.08 8.16 -17.11
C ASN A 248 -5.89 9.58 -16.54
N GLU A 249 -6.17 9.78 -15.25
CA GLU A 249 -5.95 11.07 -14.59
C GLU A 249 -4.47 11.48 -14.55
N LEU A 250 -3.57 10.51 -14.66
CA LEU A 250 -2.12 10.72 -14.67
C LEU A 250 -1.53 10.80 -16.09
N CYS A 251 -2.33 10.52 -17.13
CA CYS A 251 -1.85 10.59 -18.52
C CYS A 251 -1.38 12.00 -18.88
N GLY A 252 -0.22 12.08 -19.53
CA GLY A 252 0.40 13.35 -19.92
C GLY A 252 1.21 14.04 -18.82
N THR A 253 1.10 13.59 -17.56
CA THR A 253 1.89 14.16 -16.45
C THR A 253 3.33 13.64 -16.46
N ARG A 254 4.24 14.43 -15.88
CA ARG A 254 5.66 14.09 -15.74
C ARG A 254 5.94 13.61 -14.32
N HIS A 255 6.71 12.54 -14.19
CA HIS A 255 7.11 11.95 -12.92
C HIS A 255 8.56 11.51 -12.97
N GLN A 256 9.19 11.43 -11.80
CA GLN A 256 10.51 10.86 -11.66
C GLN A 256 10.38 9.35 -11.44
N VAL A 257 11.22 8.56 -12.09
CA VAL A 257 11.33 7.12 -11.82
C VAL A 257 11.85 6.93 -10.40
N ARG A 258 11.03 6.24 -9.59
CA ARG A 258 11.38 5.89 -8.23
C ARG A 258 12.31 4.69 -8.18
N ASP A 259 11.87 3.57 -8.75
CA ASP A 259 12.64 2.32 -8.77
C ASP A 259 12.21 1.44 -9.95
N ARG A 260 13.14 0.59 -10.42
CA ARG A 260 12.80 -0.55 -11.26
C ARG A 260 12.08 -1.60 -10.42
N LEU A 261 11.20 -2.32 -11.08
CA LEU A 261 10.39 -3.36 -10.46
C LEU A 261 10.63 -4.67 -11.21
N ASP A 262 11.53 -5.50 -10.67
CA ASP A 262 11.93 -6.76 -11.28
C ASP A 262 11.25 -7.97 -10.61
N LYS A 263 10.85 -7.86 -9.33
CA LYS A 263 10.18 -8.95 -8.60
C LYS A 263 9.28 -8.45 -7.48
N ILE A 264 8.14 -9.10 -7.31
CA ILE A 264 7.19 -8.82 -6.24
C ILE A 264 6.57 -10.10 -5.70
N ILE A 265 6.12 -10.06 -4.46
CA ILE A 265 5.25 -11.09 -3.90
C ILE A 265 3.80 -10.75 -4.25
N VAL A 266 3.11 -11.68 -4.90
CA VAL A 266 1.67 -11.57 -5.19
C VAL A 266 0.90 -11.85 -3.91
N GLU A 267 0.06 -10.90 -3.49
CA GLU A 267 -0.66 -10.94 -2.23
C GLU A 267 -1.54 -12.18 -2.08
N SER A 268 -2.35 -12.46 -3.09
CA SER A 268 -3.32 -13.55 -3.05
C SER A 268 -2.71 -14.95 -3.09
N THR A 269 -1.48 -15.11 -3.60
CA THR A 269 -0.79 -16.41 -3.69
C THR A 269 0.34 -16.54 -2.68
N GLY A 270 0.93 -15.43 -2.29
CA GLY A 270 2.16 -15.39 -1.51
C GLY A 270 3.40 -15.81 -2.31
N GLN A 271 3.32 -15.94 -3.62
CA GLN A 271 4.42 -16.36 -4.47
C GLN A 271 5.20 -15.16 -5.03
N MET A 272 6.51 -15.31 -5.18
CA MET A 272 7.35 -14.35 -5.87
C MET A 272 7.14 -14.49 -7.38
N VAL A 273 6.89 -13.37 -8.05
CA VAL A 273 6.84 -13.30 -9.51
C VAL A 273 7.87 -12.33 -10.04
N GLN A 274 8.45 -12.68 -11.20
CA GLN A 274 9.40 -11.83 -11.92
C GLN A 274 8.63 -10.89 -12.85
N LEU A 275 9.06 -9.65 -12.90
CA LEU A 275 8.53 -8.61 -13.78
C LEU A 275 9.61 -8.16 -14.75
N GLN A 276 9.21 -7.59 -15.88
CA GLN A 276 10.14 -7.04 -16.87
C GLN A 276 9.58 -5.75 -17.45
N GLY A 277 10.44 -4.76 -17.71
CA GLY A 277 10.03 -3.48 -18.28
C GLY A 277 8.98 -2.79 -17.44
N THR A 278 9.19 -2.76 -16.12
CA THR A 278 8.24 -2.19 -15.15
C THR A 278 9.01 -1.31 -14.18
N VAL A 279 8.42 -0.17 -13.85
CA VAL A 279 8.96 0.78 -12.87
C VAL A 279 7.85 1.26 -11.95
N THR A 280 8.24 1.85 -10.83
CA THR A 280 7.39 2.71 -10.00
C THR A 280 7.81 4.16 -10.18
N LEU A 281 6.87 5.08 -10.03
CA LEU A 281 7.11 6.52 -10.17
C LEU A 281 6.88 7.21 -8.82
N GLU A 282 7.61 8.30 -8.58
CA GLU A 282 7.35 9.16 -7.42
C GLU A 282 5.95 9.78 -7.56
N ASP A 283 5.31 9.99 -6.41
CA ASP A 283 3.95 10.55 -6.29
C ASP A 283 2.85 9.78 -7.05
N SER A 284 3.16 8.57 -7.52
CA SER A 284 2.21 7.70 -8.22
C SER A 284 1.78 6.55 -7.32
N THR A 285 0.76 6.80 -6.50
CA THR A 285 0.14 5.79 -5.65
C THR A 285 -1.24 5.41 -6.18
N CYS A 286 -1.72 4.24 -5.75
CA CYS A 286 -3.02 3.72 -6.16
C CYS A 286 -4.15 4.75 -5.95
N LEU A 287 -4.80 5.16 -7.04
CA LEU A 287 -5.96 6.05 -7.06
C LEU A 287 -7.28 5.29 -6.77
N CYS A 288 -7.20 4.15 -6.12
CA CYS A 288 -8.24 3.18 -5.88
C CYS A 288 -9.66 3.76 -5.85
N HIS A 289 -10.44 3.57 -6.91
CA HIS A 289 -11.85 3.99 -6.97
C HIS A 289 -12.74 3.22 -5.98
N MET A 290 -12.25 2.13 -5.41
CA MET A 290 -12.86 1.44 -4.27
C MET A 290 -12.78 2.29 -2.99
N THR A 291 -12.07 3.43 -3.04
CA THR A 291 -11.97 4.40 -1.94
C THR A 291 -13.20 5.24 -1.73
N ALA A 292 -14.26 4.98 -2.50
CA ALA A 292 -15.53 5.70 -2.44
C ALA A 292 -16.10 5.96 -1.04
N LEU A 293 -15.50 5.42 -0.03
CA LEU A 293 -15.91 5.59 1.35
C LEU A 293 -14.67 5.67 2.26
N GLY A 294 -13.87 6.74 2.12
CA GLY A 294 -12.86 7.11 3.11
C GLY A 294 -11.45 6.57 2.92
N GLY A 295 -11.04 6.32 1.69
CA GLY A 295 -9.63 6.06 1.35
C GLY A 295 -9.10 4.67 1.73
N CYS A 296 -8.23 4.14 0.91
CA CYS A 296 -7.44 2.96 1.23
C CYS A 296 -6.20 3.37 2.02
N SER A 297 -5.90 2.66 3.12
CA SER A 297 -4.72 2.95 3.95
C SER A 297 -3.41 2.48 3.31
N ARG A 298 -3.48 1.69 2.25
CA ARG A 298 -2.30 1.03 1.66
C ARG A 298 -1.38 1.98 0.95
N GLN A 299 -1.93 2.94 0.21
CA GLN A 299 -1.13 3.80 -0.68
C GLN A 299 -0.11 2.99 -1.50
N ASP A 300 -0.57 1.85 -2.06
CA ASP A 300 0.29 0.99 -2.87
C ASP A 300 0.84 1.80 -4.06
N LEU A 301 2.10 1.55 -4.38
CA LEU A 301 2.74 2.15 -5.55
C LEU A 301 2.07 1.61 -6.81
N VAL A 302 1.83 2.49 -7.79
CA VAL A 302 1.35 2.08 -9.11
C VAL A 302 2.53 1.49 -9.90
N TYR A 303 2.28 0.36 -10.55
CA TYR A 303 3.25 -0.28 -11.43
C TYR A 303 3.04 0.19 -12.86
N TRP A 304 4.07 0.78 -13.43
CA TRP A 304 4.05 1.32 -14.78
C TRP A 304 4.88 0.47 -15.72
N ARG A 305 4.26 -0.04 -16.79
CA ARG A 305 5.04 -0.63 -17.88
C ARG A 305 5.85 0.45 -18.58
N GLU A 306 7.11 0.18 -18.88
CA GLU A 306 7.93 1.12 -19.66
C GLU A 306 7.28 1.43 -21.02
N ALA A 307 6.50 0.51 -21.56
CA ALA A 307 5.68 0.73 -22.77
C ALA A 307 4.68 1.90 -22.64
N TRP A 308 4.29 2.26 -21.43
CA TRP A 308 3.33 3.34 -21.12
C TRP A 308 4.00 4.68 -20.85
N LEU A 309 5.33 4.72 -20.93
CA LEU A 309 6.14 5.87 -20.57
C LEU A 309 6.92 6.39 -21.78
N LYS A 310 7.27 7.67 -21.75
CA LYS A 310 8.19 8.33 -22.67
C LYS A 310 9.27 9.02 -21.85
N PRO A 311 10.57 8.74 -22.07
CA PRO A 311 11.63 9.53 -21.47
C PRO A 311 11.51 11.00 -21.87
N VAL A 312 11.81 11.91 -20.95
CA VAL A 312 11.87 13.35 -21.20
C VAL A 312 13.34 13.73 -21.30
N GLU A 313 13.77 14.19 -22.47
CA GLU A 313 15.15 14.59 -22.72
C GLU A 313 15.54 15.81 -21.86
N SER A 314 16.82 15.93 -21.53
CA SER A 314 17.35 16.96 -20.62
C SER A 314 17.16 18.39 -21.12
N ALA A 315 16.91 18.60 -22.40
CA ALA A 315 16.65 19.93 -23.00
C ALA A 315 15.26 20.52 -22.63
N GLU A 316 14.32 19.71 -22.14
CA GLU A 316 12.98 20.14 -21.75
C GLU A 316 12.84 20.40 -20.23
N ARG A 317 13.95 20.54 -19.51
CA ARG A 317 14.01 20.73 -18.05
C ARG A 317 14.00 22.21 -17.60
N SER A 318 13.83 23.16 -18.51
CA SER A 318 13.79 24.60 -18.19
C SER A 318 12.36 25.12 -17.94
#